data_e1da8f5c4cd5ab14cb463edcba3f579d
#
_entry.id   e1da8f5c4cd5ab14cb463edcba3f579d
#
_cell.length_a   1.000
_cell.length_b   1.000
_cell.length_c   1.000
_cell.angle_alpha   90.00
_cell.angle_beta   90.00
_cell.angle_gamma   90.00
#
_symmetry.space_group_name_H-M   'P 1'
#
loop_
_entity.id
_entity.type
_entity.pdbx_description
1 polymer ?
#
loop_
_entity_poly.entity_id
_entity_poly.type
_entity_poly.pdbx_seq_one_letter_code
_entity_poly.pdbx_strand_id
1 'polypeptide(L)'
;KGRYFKEFLEFYRILDGYIGQLKELLADDTTMIIASDHGFTELKYEFHANEWLRRAGWIDYRKNGKNGLENVSSESMGYSLIPGRFYINLEDRELDGNVKLEDYENVREELREMLLGIEGPEGGKVMKSVEVNEDIFEGDQMEIAPDLVALPNDGFDLKAGFGEKKDVFGKGPRNGMHTFENASLIIDRPGVSIEGSNLYNITPTILTLMNIKYDPSVFDGESLI
;
A
#
# COMPACT_ATOMS: atom_id res chain seq x y z
N LYS A 1 18.98 -20.56 10.65
CA LYS A 1 18.02 -21.02 9.63
C LYS A 1 16.74 -21.40 10.36
N GLY A 2 15.58 -20.86 9.91
CA GLY A 2 14.27 -21.09 10.53
C GLY A 2 13.85 -22.57 10.50
N ARG A 3 12.86 -22.93 11.33
CA ARG A 3 12.34 -24.31 11.50
C ARG A 3 11.93 -24.96 10.16
N TYR A 4 11.38 -24.19 9.24
CA TYR A 4 10.85 -24.65 7.95
C TYR A 4 11.73 -24.29 6.75
N PHE A 5 13.02 -23.99 6.97
CA PHE A 5 13.92 -23.55 5.91
C PHE A 5 14.05 -24.58 4.76
N LYS A 6 14.05 -25.86 5.09
CA LYS A 6 14.19 -26.93 4.07
C LYS A 6 12.95 -27.02 3.18
N GLU A 7 11.78 -26.91 3.77
CA GLU A 7 10.49 -26.94 3.08
C GLU A 7 10.34 -25.74 2.15
N PHE A 8 10.71 -24.55 2.61
CA PHE A 8 10.76 -23.36 1.76
C PHE A 8 11.74 -23.51 0.60
N LEU A 9 12.95 -23.99 0.87
CA LEU A 9 13.96 -24.21 -0.18
C LEU A 9 13.48 -25.21 -1.22
N GLU A 10 12.83 -26.30 -0.81
CA GLU A 10 12.27 -27.29 -1.73
C GLU A 10 11.12 -26.69 -2.57
N PHE A 11 10.25 -25.90 -1.96
CA PHE A 11 9.20 -25.19 -2.69
C PHE A 11 9.77 -24.28 -3.78
N TYR A 12 10.79 -23.48 -3.48
CA TYR A 12 11.44 -22.63 -4.49
C TYR A 12 12.15 -23.43 -5.58
N ARG A 13 12.73 -24.60 -5.26
CA ARG A 13 13.30 -25.50 -6.27
C ARG A 13 12.26 -26.07 -7.21
N ILE A 14 11.07 -26.38 -6.70
CA ILE A 14 9.95 -26.83 -7.53
C ILE A 14 9.50 -25.71 -8.46
N LEU A 15 9.38 -24.48 -7.98
CA LEU A 15 9.04 -23.31 -8.81
C LEU A 15 10.10 -23.07 -9.90
N ASP A 16 11.38 -23.12 -9.55
CA ASP A 16 12.49 -22.99 -10.49
C ASP A 16 12.42 -24.07 -11.58
N GLY A 17 12.12 -25.32 -11.20
CA GLY A 17 11.90 -26.40 -12.14
C GLY A 17 10.74 -26.17 -13.11
N TYR A 18 9.63 -25.58 -12.66
CA TYR A 18 8.51 -25.22 -13.54
C TYR A 18 8.85 -24.07 -14.48
N ILE A 19 9.61 -23.07 -14.01
CA ILE A 19 10.13 -22.00 -14.87
C ILE A 19 11.04 -22.57 -15.95
N GLY A 20 11.93 -23.50 -15.60
CA GLY A 20 12.78 -24.22 -16.56
C GLY A 20 11.97 -24.96 -17.63
N GLN A 21 10.94 -25.73 -17.23
CA GLN A 21 10.06 -26.43 -18.17
C GLN A 21 9.30 -25.45 -19.09
N LEU A 22 8.83 -24.34 -18.54
CA LEU A 22 8.17 -23.30 -19.34
C LEU A 22 9.15 -22.73 -20.38
N LYS A 23 10.38 -22.44 -19.98
CA LYS A 23 11.43 -21.93 -20.86
C LYS A 23 11.73 -22.88 -22.04
N GLU A 24 11.74 -24.21 -21.80
CA GLU A 24 11.94 -25.22 -22.86
C GLU A 24 10.80 -25.25 -23.91
N LEU A 25 9.63 -24.73 -23.57
CA LEU A 25 8.48 -24.63 -24.48
C LEU A 25 8.46 -23.37 -25.34
N LEU A 26 9.29 -22.38 -25.03
CA LEU A 26 9.33 -21.10 -25.72
C LEU A 26 10.20 -21.21 -26.97
N ALA A 27 9.87 -20.40 -28.01
CA ALA A 27 10.72 -20.25 -29.17
C ALA A 27 11.99 -19.44 -28.80
N ASP A 28 13.07 -19.62 -29.56
CA ASP A 28 14.39 -19.01 -29.30
C ASP A 28 14.36 -17.47 -29.28
N ASP A 29 13.40 -16.86 -29.98
CA ASP A 29 13.22 -15.40 -30.05
C ASP A 29 12.22 -14.85 -29.00
N THR A 30 11.66 -15.72 -28.17
CA THR A 30 10.72 -15.32 -27.13
C THR A 30 11.43 -14.82 -25.88
N THR A 31 11.12 -13.60 -25.44
CA THR A 31 11.58 -13.06 -24.15
C THR A 31 10.62 -13.43 -23.05
N MET A 32 11.10 -14.10 -22.01
CA MET A 32 10.31 -14.41 -20.81
C MET A 32 10.52 -13.30 -19.76
N ILE A 33 9.41 -12.78 -19.24
CA ILE A 33 9.41 -11.81 -18.14
C ILE A 33 8.66 -12.45 -16.96
N ILE A 34 9.30 -12.48 -15.79
CA ILE A 34 8.68 -12.90 -14.52
C ILE A 34 8.71 -11.69 -13.61
N ALA A 35 7.54 -11.25 -13.16
CA ALA A 35 7.40 -10.09 -12.29
C ALA A 35 6.42 -10.35 -11.17
N SER A 36 6.64 -9.74 -10.01
CA SER A 36 5.64 -9.60 -8.96
C SER A 36 5.28 -8.14 -8.77
N ASP A 37 4.03 -7.88 -8.38
CA ASP A 37 3.47 -6.56 -8.14
C ASP A 37 3.89 -5.99 -6.77
N HIS A 38 4.32 -6.84 -5.83
CA HIS A 38 4.75 -6.46 -4.48
C HIS A 38 5.75 -7.49 -3.92
N GLY A 39 6.41 -7.10 -2.82
CA GLY A 39 7.21 -8.01 -2.00
C GLY A 39 6.37 -8.72 -0.93
N PHE A 40 7.04 -9.38 0.02
CA PHE A 40 6.40 -10.12 1.09
C PHE A 40 7.29 -10.18 2.35
N THR A 41 6.65 -10.05 3.53
CA THR A 41 7.35 -10.14 4.82
C THR A 41 6.52 -10.82 5.90
N GLU A 42 7.10 -11.05 7.08
CA GLU A 42 6.39 -11.53 8.25
C GLU A 42 5.40 -10.49 8.76
N LEU A 43 4.15 -10.90 9.01
CA LEU A 43 3.15 -10.09 9.71
C LEU A 43 3.36 -10.23 11.24
N LYS A 44 3.68 -9.12 11.90
CA LYS A 44 3.79 -9.04 13.35
C LYS A 44 2.50 -8.57 13.99
N TYR A 45 1.96 -7.46 13.51
CA TYR A 45 0.77 -6.81 14.05
C TYR A 45 -0.15 -6.28 12.95
N GLU A 46 -1.46 -6.43 13.15
CA GLU A 46 -2.49 -5.65 12.47
C GLU A 46 -2.69 -4.36 13.27
N PHE A 47 -2.58 -3.20 12.61
CA PHE A 47 -2.86 -1.89 13.21
C PHE A 47 -4.25 -1.39 12.76
N HIS A 48 -5.17 -1.26 13.71
CA HIS A 48 -6.54 -0.80 13.47
C HIS A 48 -6.62 0.73 13.51
N ALA A 49 -6.46 1.37 12.35
CA ALA A 49 -6.33 2.81 12.22
C ALA A 49 -7.53 3.58 12.80
N ASN A 50 -8.76 3.19 12.47
CA ASN A 50 -9.95 3.87 12.98
C ASN A 50 -10.18 3.66 14.48
N GLU A 51 -9.76 2.54 15.07
CA GLU A 51 -9.78 2.36 16.52
C GLU A 51 -8.74 3.23 17.22
N TRP A 52 -7.57 3.40 16.60
CA TRP A 52 -6.55 4.32 17.11
C TRP A 52 -7.04 5.77 17.04
N LEU A 53 -7.61 6.21 15.91
CA LEU A 53 -8.24 7.53 15.75
C LEU A 53 -9.35 7.76 16.78
N ARG A 54 -10.18 6.74 17.04
CA ARG A 54 -11.24 6.82 18.05
C ARG A 54 -10.67 7.05 19.46
N ARG A 55 -9.64 6.34 19.84
CA ARG A 55 -8.96 6.54 21.13
C ARG A 55 -8.25 7.87 21.26
N ALA A 56 -7.79 8.41 20.15
CA ALA A 56 -7.20 9.73 20.04
C ALA A 56 -8.25 10.87 20.03
N GLY A 57 -9.56 10.54 19.94
CA GLY A 57 -10.65 11.54 19.87
C GLY A 57 -10.87 12.13 18.49
N TRP A 58 -10.32 11.50 17.44
CA TRP A 58 -10.44 11.96 16.06
C TRP A 58 -11.67 11.44 15.32
N ILE A 59 -12.14 10.27 15.70
CA ILE A 59 -13.36 9.65 15.13
C ILE A 59 -14.30 9.23 16.25
N ASP A 60 -15.58 9.49 16.07
CA ASP A 60 -16.65 8.99 16.92
C ASP A 60 -17.71 8.30 16.07
N TYR A 61 -18.49 7.41 16.67
CA TYR A 61 -19.52 6.63 16.00
C TYR A 61 -20.89 6.98 16.52
N ARG A 62 -21.85 7.04 15.59
CA ARG A 62 -23.29 7.24 15.93
C ARG A 62 -23.78 6.04 16.74
N LYS A 63 -24.56 6.33 17.77
CA LYS A 63 -25.23 5.29 18.55
C LYS A 63 -26.22 4.51 17.66
N ASN A 64 -26.10 3.19 17.66
CA ASN A 64 -26.94 2.27 16.88
C ASN A 64 -26.70 2.28 15.34
N GLY A 65 -25.55 2.78 14.88
CA GLY A 65 -25.15 2.72 13.49
C GLY A 65 -24.64 1.32 13.06
N LYS A 66 -24.58 1.08 11.76
CA LYS A 66 -23.90 -0.08 11.19
C LYS A 66 -22.38 0.15 11.18
N ASN A 67 -21.59 -0.91 11.09
CA ASN A 67 -20.14 -0.79 10.96
C ASN A 67 -19.74 -0.35 9.53
N GLY A 68 -19.71 0.94 9.27
CA GLY A 68 -19.37 1.54 7.98
C GLY A 68 -19.15 3.03 8.11
N LEU A 69 -18.80 3.68 7.01
CA LEU A 69 -18.59 5.13 6.93
C LEU A 69 -19.85 5.89 7.39
N GLU A 70 -21.03 5.38 7.05
CA GLU A 70 -22.32 5.94 7.45
C GLU A 70 -22.55 6.02 8.97
N ASN A 71 -21.71 5.32 9.74
CA ASN A 71 -21.74 5.36 11.20
C ASN A 71 -20.80 6.39 11.82
N VAL A 72 -19.95 6.99 11.04
CA VAL A 72 -19.06 8.06 11.50
C VAL A 72 -19.90 9.28 11.91
N SER A 73 -19.64 9.81 13.11
CA SER A 73 -20.33 10.98 13.63
C SER A 73 -19.86 12.25 12.91
N SER A 74 -20.76 13.23 12.78
CA SER A 74 -20.43 14.57 12.29
C SER A 74 -19.42 15.32 13.17
N GLU A 75 -19.16 14.87 14.39
CA GLU A 75 -18.13 15.45 15.26
C GLU A 75 -16.73 14.94 14.99
N SER A 76 -16.60 13.95 14.09
CA SER A 76 -15.30 13.37 13.73
C SER A 76 -14.48 14.34 12.89
N MET A 77 -13.16 14.37 13.10
CA MET A 77 -12.22 15.20 12.33
C MET A 77 -11.60 14.46 11.15
N GLY A 78 -11.53 13.13 11.20
CA GLY A 78 -10.96 12.33 10.12
C GLY A 78 -11.15 10.82 10.33
N TYR A 79 -10.89 10.07 9.27
CA TYR A 79 -11.05 8.61 9.26
C TYR A 79 -10.13 7.94 8.25
N SER A 80 -9.95 6.62 8.36
CA SER A 80 -9.29 5.81 7.33
C SER A 80 -10.34 4.98 6.59
N LEU A 81 -10.50 5.19 5.27
CA LEU A 81 -11.48 4.47 4.45
C LEU A 81 -10.90 3.17 3.89
N ILE A 82 -9.66 3.23 3.45
CA ILE A 82 -8.87 2.11 2.92
C ILE A 82 -7.56 2.03 3.71
N PRO A 83 -6.98 0.84 3.94
CA PRO A 83 -5.71 0.73 4.66
C PRO A 83 -4.64 1.70 4.17
N GLY A 84 -4.11 2.52 5.08
CA GLY A 84 -3.10 3.54 4.78
C GLY A 84 -3.62 4.78 4.06
N ARG A 85 -4.92 4.93 3.87
CA ARG A 85 -5.54 6.11 3.24
C ARG A 85 -6.40 6.84 4.27
N PHE A 86 -6.01 8.08 4.61
CA PHE A 86 -6.68 8.90 5.62
C PHE A 86 -7.35 10.10 4.96
N TYR A 87 -8.53 10.42 5.46
CA TYR A 87 -9.37 11.51 4.98
C TYR A 87 -9.71 12.43 6.15
N ILE A 88 -9.57 13.72 5.93
CA ILE A 88 -10.10 14.75 6.82
C ILE A 88 -11.61 14.85 6.56
N ASN A 89 -12.41 14.91 7.61
CA ASN A 89 -13.87 15.05 7.51
C ASN A 89 -14.23 16.50 7.19
N LEU A 90 -13.97 16.91 5.93
CA LEU A 90 -14.00 18.29 5.45
C LEU A 90 -15.44 18.73 5.17
N GLU A 91 -15.84 19.94 5.62
CA GLU A 91 -17.10 20.58 5.23
C GLU A 91 -17.17 20.72 3.70
N ASP A 92 -18.38 20.61 3.15
CA ASP A 92 -18.72 20.68 1.72
C ASP A 92 -18.15 19.54 0.85
N ARG A 93 -17.20 18.73 1.34
CA ARG A 93 -16.70 17.52 0.67
C ARG A 93 -17.38 16.26 1.21
N GLU A 94 -17.43 16.14 2.53
CA GLU A 94 -18.05 15.00 3.19
C GLU A 94 -19.51 15.31 3.54
N LEU A 95 -20.37 14.26 3.55
CA LEU A 95 -21.81 14.43 3.82
C LEU A 95 -22.09 15.14 5.16
N ASP A 96 -21.29 14.83 6.16
CA ASP A 96 -21.38 15.39 7.53
C ASP A 96 -20.00 15.92 7.95
N GLY A 97 -19.37 16.72 7.08
CA GLY A 97 -18.06 17.29 7.32
C GLY A 97 -18.03 18.24 8.51
N ASN A 98 -16.94 18.22 9.27
CA ASN A 98 -16.78 19.01 10.51
C ASN A 98 -15.61 19.99 10.44
N VAL A 99 -14.60 19.69 9.64
CA VAL A 99 -13.40 20.51 9.50
C VAL A 99 -13.64 21.55 8.41
N LYS A 100 -13.47 22.82 8.75
CA LYS A 100 -13.58 23.92 7.80
C LYS A 100 -12.37 23.97 6.88
N LEU A 101 -12.57 24.48 5.66
CA LEU A 101 -11.48 24.63 4.71
C LEU A 101 -10.32 25.50 5.23
N GLU A 102 -10.62 26.53 6.04
CA GLU A 102 -9.61 27.40 6.66
C GLU A 102 -8.71 26.66 7.67
N ASP A 103 -9.19 25.58 8.28
CA ASP A 103 -8.46 24.75 9.25
C ASP A 103 -7.82 23.51 8.65
N TYR A 104 -8.15 23.19 7.39
CA TYR A 104 -7.81 21.93 6.73
C TYR A 104 -6.32 21.59 6.81
N GLU A 105 -5.44 22.53 6.40
CA GLU A 105 -3.99 22.29 6.38
C GLU A 105 -3.42 22.00 7.78
N ASN A 106 -3.90 22.73 8.80
CA ASN A 106 -3.44 22.53 10.17
C ASN A 106 -3.90 21.17 10.72
N VAL A 107 -5.16 20.81 10.47
CA VAL A 107 -5.71 19.53 10.92
C VAL A 107 -5.05 18.37 10.19
N ARG A 108 -4.78 18.51 8.88
CA ARG A 108 -4.07 17.49 8.08
C ARG A 108 -2.64 17.29 8.61
N GLU A 109 -1.90 18.36 8.87
CA GLU A 109 -0.53 18.23 9.39
C GLU A 109 -0.51 17.66 10.82
N GLU A 110 -1.46 18.06 11.69
CA GLU A 110 -1.60 17.45 13.01
C GLU A 110 -1.80 15.93 12.91
N LEU A 111 -2.71 15.47 12.02
CA LEU A 111 -2.92 14.04 11.80
C LEU A 111 -1.65 13.36 11.29
N ARG A 112 -0.94 14.01 10.35
CA ARG A 112 0.31 13.50 9.78
C ARG A 112 1.38 13.28 10.86
N GLU A 113 1.61 14.28 11.71
CA GLU A 113 2.56 14.18 12.83
C GLU A 113 2.16 13.08 13.83
N MET A 114 0.87 13.01 14.17
CA MET A 114 0.34 11.97 15.04
C MET A 114 0.58 10.57 14.48
N LEU A 115 0.33 10.34 13.19
CA LEU A 115 0.57 9.06 12.51
C LEU A 115 2.05 8.68 12.53
N LEU A 116 2.95 9.61 12.22
CA LEU A 116 4.41 9.42 12.29
C LEU A 116 4.89 9.16 13.73
N GLY A 117 4.14 9.64 14.72
CA GLY A 117 4.40 9.44 16.13
C GLY A 117 4.12 8.04 16.64
N ILE A 118 3.30 7.23 15.96
CA ILE A 118 2.82 5.93 16.47
C ILE A 118 3.97 4.94 16.67
N GLU A 119 4.00 4.34 17.87
CA GLU A 119 4.94 3.28 18.22
C GLU A 119 4.21 1.94 18.34
N GLY A 120 4.87 0.89 17.86
CA GLY A 120 4.38 -0.48 17.95
C GLY A 120 4.53 -1.07 19.35
N PRO A 121 3.87 -2.22 19.65
CA PRO A 121 3.90 -2.85 20.98
C PRO A 121 5.29 -3.27 21.47
N GLU A 122 6.21 -3.53 20.56
CA GLU A 122 7.61 -3.92 20.86
C GLU A 122 8.59 -2.74 20.72
N GLY A 123 8.07 -1.52 20.53
CA GLY A 123 8.84 -0.34 20.15
C GLY A 123 9.00 -0.21 18.63
N GLY A 124 9.61 0.90 18.19
CA GLY A 124 9.76 1.24 16.78
C GLY A 124 8.51 1.86 16.18
N LYS A 125 8.70 2.62 15.11
CA LYS A 125 7.61 3.34 14.43
C LYS A 125 6.74 2.39 13.61
N VAL A 126 5.43 2.60 13.68
CA VAL A 126 4.46 1.87 12.86
C VAL A 126 4.51 2.37 11.41
N MET A 127 4.56 3.70 11.21
CA MET A 127 4.64 4.30 9.89
C MET A 127 6.09 4.51 9.47
N LYS A 128 6.40 4.14 8.23
CA LYS A 128 7.65 4.43 7.52
C LYS A 128 7.64 5.85 6.99
N SER A 129 6.52 6.22 6.37
CA SER A 129 6.25 7.58 5.88
C SER A 129 4.75 7.87 5.91
N VAL A 130 4.42 9.15 5.89
CA VAL A 130 3.07 9.67 5.70
C VAL A 130 3.18 10.87 4.76
N GLU A 131 2.69 10.69 3.55
CA GLU A 131 2.77 11.69 2.49
C GLU A 131 1.44 12.42 2.33
N VAL A 132 1.48 13.68 1.95
CA VAL A 132 0.29 14.45 1.54
C VAL A 132 -0.06 14.09 0.10
N ASN A 133 -1.33 14.21 -0.26
CA ASN A 133 -1.84 13.81 -1.57
C ASN A 133 -1.17 14.57 -2.73
N GLU A 134 -0.87 15.85 -2.55
CA GLU A 134 -0.25 16.70 -3.58
C GLU A 134 1.17 16.25 -3.96
N ASP A 135 1.86 15.53 -3.06
CA ASP A 135 3.21 15.03 -3.31
C ASP A 135 3.24 13.72 -4.12
N ILE A 136 2.09 13.03 -4.23
CA ILE A 136 2.04 11.68 -4.80
C ILE A 136 0.97 11.49 -5.88
N PHE A 137 0.00 12.39 -6.00
CA PHE A 137 -1.06 12.31 -7.00
C PHE A 137 -1.11 13.59 -7.83
N GLU A 138 -1.50 13.43 -9.09
CA GLU A 138 -1.76 14.52 -10.03
C GLU A 138 -3.05 14.22 -10.81
N GLY A 139 -3.69 15.26 -11.36
CA GLY A 139 -4.81 15.15 -12.28
C GLY A 139 -6.17 15.57 -11.71
N ASP A 140 -7.22 15.30 -12.47
CA ASP A 140 -8.57 15.84 -12.27
C ASP A 140 -9.34 15.18 -11.11
N GLN A 141 -8.79 14.15 -10.47
CA GLN A 141 -9.44 13.40 -9.40
C GLN A 141 -8.89 13.70 -8.00
N MET A 142 -8.14 14.80 -7.85
CA MET A 142 -7.54 15.20 -6.58
C MET A 142 -8.58 15.42 -5.47
N GLU A 143 -9.78 15.86 -5.82
CA GLU A 143 -10.87 16.10 -4.84
C GLU A 143 -11.31 14.84 -4.10
N ILE A 144 -11.17 13.66 -4.71
CA ILE A 144 -11.54 12.37 -4.11
C ILE A 144 -10.34 11.57 -3.62
N ALA A 145 -9.12 12.09 -3.83
CA ALA A 145 -7.91 11.47 -3.32
C ALA A 145 -7.88 11.48 -1.78
N PRO A 146 -7.22 10.52 -1.11
CA PRO A 146 -6.99 10.59 0.32
C PRO A 146 -6.12 11.82 0.65
N ASP A 147 -6.37 12.48 1.77
CA ASP A 147 -5.58 13.64 2.21
C ASP A 147 -4.18 13.26 2.64
N LEU A 148 -4.04 12.05 3.23
CA LEU A 148 -2.75 11.47 3.62
C LEU A 148 -2.66 10.01 3.19
N VAL A 149 -1.47 9.64 2.71
CA VAL A 149 -1.10 8.25 2.38
C VAL A 149 0.01 7.80 3.32
N ALA A 150 -0.31 6.83 4.16
CA ALA A 150 0.64 6.25 5.11
C ALA A 150 1.18 4.91 4.62
N LEU A 151 2.50 4.76 4.61
CA LEU A 151 3.19 3.50 4.36
C LEU A 151 3.70 2.94 5.70
N PRO A 152 3.33 1.70 6.06
CA PRO A 152 3.83 1.10 7.29
C PRO A 152 5.26 0.60 7.15
N ASN A 153 5.94 0.46 8.27
CA ASN A 153 7.14 -0.35 8.38
C ASN A 153 6.79 -1.85 8.28
N ASP A 154 7.75 -2.64 7.86
CA ASP A 154 7.62 -4.10 7.76
C ASP A 154 7.14 -4.73 9.08
N GLY A 155 6.17 -5.60 8.95
CA GLY A 155 5.53 -6.28 10.07
C GLY A 155 4.22 -5.64 10.56
N PHE A 156 3.86 -4.43 10.11
CA PHE A 156 2.60 -3.76 10.45
C PHE A 156 1.64 -3.74 9.26
N ASP A 157 0.52 -4.43 9.39
CA ASP A 157 -0.55 -4.46 8.37
C ASP A 157 -1.66 -3.49 8.79
N LEU A 158 -1.82 -2.39 8.06
CA LEU A 158 -2.82 -1.37 8.36
C LEU A 158 -4.24 -1.88 8.05
N LYS A 159 -5.19 -1.55 8.93
CA LYS A 159 -6.60 -1.92 8.81
C LYS A 159 -7.48 -0.67 8.94
N ALA A 160 -8.41 -0.50 8.00
CA ALA A 160 -9.35 0.63 7.96
C ALA A 160 -10.80 0.24 8.32
N GLY A 161 -10.99 -0.85 9.06
CA GLY A 161 -12.34 -1.27 9.48
C GLY A 161 -12.98 -0.26 10.42
N PHE A 162 -14.25 0.07 10.17
CA PHE A 162 -15.07 0.92 11.05
C PHE A 162 -15.65 0.14 12.23
N GLY A 163 -16.07 0.86 13.26
CA GLY A 163 -16.61 0.32 14.50
C GLY A 163 -15.54 0.02 15.54
N GLU A 164 -15.97 -0.08 16.79
CA GLU A 164 -15.08 -0.31 17.92
C GLU A 164 -14.36 -1.65 17.83
N LYS A 165 -13.09 -1.63 18.16
CA LYS A 165 -12.24 -2.82 18.29
C LYS A 165 -11.77 -2.95 19.73
N LYS A 166 -11.48 -4.19 20.15
CA LYS A 166 -10.93 -4.43 21.49
C LYS A 166 -9.57 -3.77 21.68
N ASP A 167 -8.71 -3.86 20.66
CA ASP A 167 -7.33 -3.41 20.72
C ASP A 167 -6.95 -2.64 19.44
N VAL A 168 -6.05 -1.66 19.58
CA VAL A 168 -5.45 -0.93 18.46
C VAL A 168 -4.52 -1.84 17.65
N PHE A 169 -3.78 -2.68 18.34
CA PHE A 169 -2.92 -3.68 17.72
C PHE A 169 -3.50 -5.08 17.93
N GLY A 170 -3.63 -5.81 16.84
CA GLY A 170 -4.12 -7.18 16.84
C GLY A 170 -3.17 -8.13 16.11
N LYS A 171 -3.49 -9.43 16.19
CA LYS A 171 -2.85 -10.45 15.36
C LYS A 171 -3.93 -11.43 14.91
N GLY A 172 -4.21 -11.40 13.62
CA GLY A 172 -5.12 -12.37 12.99
C GLY A 172 -4.44 -13.72 12.75
N PRO A 173 -5.09 -14.62 12.01
CA PRO A 173 -4.55 -15.95 11.69
C PRO A 173 -3.42 -15.90 10.64
N ARG A 174 -3.21 -14.78 9.98
CA ARG A 174 -2.17 -14.61 8.95
C ARG A 174 -0.81 -14.41 9.59
N ASN A 175 0.22 -14.95 8.94
CA ASN A 175 1.62 -14.82 9.38
C ASN A 175 2.48 -14.01 8.41
N GLY A 176 1.92 -13.60 7.27
CA GLY A 176 2.61 -12.84 6.26
C GLY A 176 1.77 -11.68 5.76
N MET A 177 2.45 -10.68 5.21
CA MET A 177 1.87 -9.49 4.61
C MET A 177 2.66 -9.06 3.38
N HIS A 178 1.99 -8.31 2.50
CA HIS A 178 2.64 -7.67 1.37
C HIS A 178 3.53 -6.52 1.83
N THR A 179 4.62 -6.29 1.11
CA THR A 179 5.46 -5.11 1.27
C THR A 179 5.36 -4.24 0.03
N PHE A 180 5.53 -2.94 0.19
CA PHE A 180 5.60 -2.00 -0.93
C PHE A 180 6.88 -2.19 -1.76
N GLU A 181 7.96 -2.54 -1.11
CA GLU A 181 9.28 -2.78 -1.70
C GLU A 181 9.54 -4.30 -1.87
N ASN A 182 10.68 -4.61 -2.51
CA ASN A 182 11.19 -5.98 -2.67
C ASN A 182 10.34 -6.88 -3.60
N ALA A 183 9.64 -6.28 -4.58
CA ALA A 183 9.09 -7.03 -5.70
C ALA A 183 10.21 -7.69 -6.53
N SER A 184 9.87 -8.77 -7.24
CA SER A 184 10.83 -9.50 -8.07
C SER A 184 10.60 -9.19 -9.54
N LEU A 185 11.70 -8.96 -10.28
CA LEU A 185 11.69 -8.85 -11.74
C LEU A 185 12.83 -9.67 -12.34
N ILE A 186 12.51 -10.54 -13.28
CA ILE A 186 13.46 -11.31 -14.08
C ILE A 186 13.09 -11.11 -15.55
N ILE A 187 14.06 -10.71 -16.37
CA ILE A 187 13.90 -10.61 -17.83
C ILE A 187 14.96 -11.50 -18.48
N ASP A 188 14.52 -12.58 -19.11
CA ASP A 188 15.43 -13.52 -19.78
C ASP A 188 15.83 -13.01 -21.17
N ARG A 189 16.64 -11.94 -21.16
CA ARG A 189 17.18 -11.32 -22.38
C ARG A 189 18.56 -10.70 -22.12
N PRO A 190 19.57 -11.00 -22.93
CA PRO A 190 20.89 -10.35 -22.82
C PRO A 190 20.80 -8.83 -23.03
N GLY A 191 21.59 -8.08 -22.26
CA GLY A 191 21.73 -6.62 -22.42
C GLY A 191 20.64 -5.77 -21.75
N VAL A 192 19.69 -6.38 -21.05
CA VAL A 192 18.71 -5.65 -20.23
C VAL A 192 19.28 -5.39 -18.84
N SER A 193 19.21 -4.15 -18.36
CA SER A 193 19.52 -3.80 -16.99
C SER A 193 18.21 -3.59 -16.21
N ILE A 194 18.10 -4.26 -15.08
CA ILE A 194 16.95 -4.12 -14.16
C ILE A 194 17.31 -3.30 -12.90
N GLU A 195 18.53 -2.76 -12.82
CA GLU A 195 18.95 -1.93 -11.70
C GLU A 195 18.13 -0.64 -11.64
N GLY A 196 17.53 -0.34 -10.48
CA GLY A 196 16.66 0.82 -10.28
C GLY A 196 15.29 0.72 -10.95
N SER A 197 14.95 -0.44 -11.56
CA SER A 197 13.64 -0.64 -12.18
C SER A 197 12.51 -0.72 -11.15
N ASN A 198 11.32 -0.40 -11.61
CA ASN A 198 10.07 -0.51 -10.86
C ASN A 198 8.94 -1.07 -11.74
N LEU A 199 7.74 -1.22 -11.19
CA LEU A 199 6.60 -1.79 -11.88
C LEU A 199 6.19 -0.97 -13.13
N TYR A 200 6.39 0.35 -13.14
CA TYR A 200 6.04 1.24 -14.25
C TYR A 200 6.89 0.97 -15.51
N ASN A 201 8.07 0.38 -15.36
CA ASN A 201 8.94 0.05 -16.49
C ASN A 201 8.47 -1.16 -17.31
N ILE A 202 7.62 -2.03 -16.75
CA ILE A 202 7.24 -3.32 -17.37
C ILE A 202 6.47 -3.10 -18.67
N THR A 203 5.41 -2.28 -18.65
CA THR A 203 4.57 -2.06 -19.83
C THR A 203 5.32 -1.45 -20.99
N PRO A 204 6.09 -0.33 -20.86
CA PRO A 204 6.86 0.22 -21.97
C PRO A 204 7.94 -0.75 -22.45
N THR A 205 8.53 -1.57 -21.56
CA THR A 205 9.48 -2.62 -21.94
C THR A 205 8.84 -3.68 -22.83
N ILE A 206 7.63 -4.17 -22.46
CA ILE A 206 6.90 -5.13 -23.27
C ILE A 206 6.55 -4.56 -24.65
N LEU A 207 6.05 -3.33 -24.71
CA LEU A 207 5.72 -2.67 -25.99
C LEU A 207 6.95 -2.52 -26.89
N THR A 208 8.09 -2.15 -26.31
CA THR A 208 9.37 -2.07 -27.04
C THR A 208 9.81 -3.43 -27.54
N LEU A 209 9.76 -4.48 -26.71
CA LEU A 209 10.07 -5.86 -27.10
C LEU A 209 9.22 -6.36 -28.27
N MET A 210 7.95 -6.01 -28.28
CA MET A 210 6.98 -6.35 -29.33
C MET A 210 7.09 -5.44 -30.55
N ASN A 211 8.00 -4.45 -30.56
CA ASN A 211 8.13 -3.44 -31.62
C ASN A 211 6.80 -2.68 -31.88
N ILE A 212 6.01 -2.45 -30.83
CA ILE A 212 4.77 -1.68 -30.87
C ILE A 212 5.12 -0.21 -30.60
N LYS A 213 4.72 0.67 -31.52
CA LYS A 213 4.88 2.12 -31.33
C LYS A 213 3.89 2.61 -30.25
N TYR A 214 4.38 3.40 -29.32
CA TYR A 214 3.58 4.04 -28.28
C TYR A 214 4.08 5.46 -28.03
N ASP A 215 3.27 6.27 -27.39
CA ASP A 215 3.66 7.59 -26.89
C ASP A 215 4.27 7.41 -25.49
N PRO A 216 5.57 7.70 -25.31
CA PRO A 216 6.20 7.56 -23.97
C PRO A 216 5.58 8.47 -22.90
N SER A 217 4.95 9.59 -23.30
CA SER A 217 4.39 10.55 -22.33
C SER A 217 3.14 10.05 -21.59
N VAL A 218 2.56 8.91 -22.02
CA VAL A 218 1.42 8.29 -21.32
C VAL A 218 1.82 7.29 -20.24
N PHE A 219 3.13 7.09 -20.03
CA PHE A 219 3.67 6.16 -19.02
C PHE A 219 4.54 6.89 -18.00
N ASP A 220 4.40 6.54 -16.73
CA ASP A 220 5.25 7.05 -15.65
C ASP A 220 6.65 6.39 -15.63
N GLY A 221 6.85 5.33 -16.38
CA GLY A 221 8.10 4.59 -16.49
C GLY A 221 8.65 4.52 -17.91
N GLU A 222 9.93 4.24 -18.02
CA GLU A 222 10.65 4.09 -19.28
C GLU A 222 10.90 2.60 -19.60
N SER A 223 11.13 2.29 -20.90
CA SER A 223 11.58 0.96 -21.30
C SER A 223 12.97 0.64 -20.75
N LEU A 224 13.18 -0.60 -20.32
CA LEU A 224 14.47 -1.12 -19.83
C LEU A 224 15.42 -1.57 -20.96
N ILE A 225 15.00 -1.38 -22.23
CA ILE A 225 15.78 -1.72 -23.44
C ILE A 225 15.75 -0.63 -24.47
#